data_45a31d275b7148e63090b76e2e0cabc4
#
_entry.id   45a31d275b7148e63090b76e2e0cabc4
#
_cell.length_a   1.000
_cell.length_b   1.000
_cell.length_c   1.000
_cell.angle_alpha   90.00
_cell.angle_beta   90.00
_cell.angle_gamma   90.00
#
_symmetry.space_group_name_H-M   'P 1'
#
loop_
_entity.id
_entity.type
_entity.pdbx_description
1 polymer ?
#
loop_
_entity_poly.entity_id
_entity_poly.type
_entity_poly.pdbx_seq_one_letter_code
_entity_poly.pdbx_strand_id
1 'polypeptide(L)'
;MSTGLPFGEDVNYWQTSKSSPDSWMEKTKRLILGLGGKVLMEGFGSEPASGRSAFMLAFEIKGDHFKIVWPVLPSRGRNEGAARIQAATLIYHDTKAKCLSAVVLGARAAFFSYWMLPDGRTAVEASVPELAKGIPAIFAAPQLGKGEVIDGEVVE
;
A
#
# COMPACT_ATOMS: atom_id res chain seq x y z
N MET A 1 -2.95 -22.64 -3.41
CA MET A 1 -1.98 -22.27 -2.40
C MET A 1 -2.41 -21.06 -1.63
N SER A 2 -2.34 -21.17 -0.34
CA SER A 2 -2.78 -20.05 0.50
C SER A 2 -1.75 -18.94 0.47
N THR A 3 -2.23 -17.70 0.45
CA THR A 3 -1.35 -16.54 0.53
C THR A 3 -1.11 -16.13 1.97
N GLY A 4 -1.78 -16.77 2.92
CA GLY A 4 -1.76 -16.32 4.30
C GLY A 4 -2.67 -15.14 4.57
N LEU A 5 -3.38 -14.65 3.56
CA LEU A 5 -4.31 -13.55 3.71
C LEU A 5 -5.72 -14.07 3.99
N PRO A 6 -6.53 -13.31 4.74
CA PRO A 6 -7.92 -13.68 4.93
C PRO A 6 -8.71 -13.47 3.64
N PHE A 7 -9.91 -14.03 3.58
CA PHE A 7 -10.80 -13.73 2.47
C PHE A 7 -11.45 -12.36 2.69
N GLY A 8 -11.66 -11.65 1.60
CA GLY A 8 -12.26 -10.33 1.68
C GLY A 8 -13.61 -10.31 2.37
N GLU A 9 -14.40 -11.38 2.14
CA GLU A 9 -15.72 -11.50 2.76
C GLU A 9 -15.65 -11.47 4.28
N ASP A 10 -14.51 -11.84 4.86
CA ASP A 10 -14.36 -11.93 6.30
C ASP A 10 -13.76 -10.67 6.92
N VAL A 11 -13.52 -9.64 6.13
CA VAL A 11 -12.87 -8.42 6.59
C VAL A 11 -13.81 -7.24 6.37
N ASN A 12 -13.63 -6.20 7.16
CA ASN A 12 -14.47 -5.01 7.10
C ASN A 12 -14.52 -4.40 5.70
N TYR A 13 -15.60 -3.74 5.43
CA TYR A 13 -15.82 -2.98 4.19
C TYR A 13 -16.03 -3.85 2.95
N TRP A 14 -16.43 -5.09 3.15
CA TRP A 14 -16.79 -5.93 2.02
C TRP A 14 -18.15 -5.46 1.46
N GLN A 15 -18.13 -5.01 0.22
CA GLN A 15 -19.32 -4.54 -0.49
C GLN A 15 -20.09 -3.43 0.23
N THR A 16 -19.39 -2.58 0.97
CA THR A 16 -20.03 -1.49 1.70
C THR A 16 -19.99 -0.17 0.95
N SER A 17 -19.25 -0.11 -0.16
CA SER A 17 -19.10 1.14 -0.91
C SER A 17 -19.33 0.87 -2.39
N LYS A 18 -19.91 1.87 -3.07
CA LYS A 18 -20.05 1.84 -4.51
C LYS A 18 -19.05 2.75 -5.20
N SER A 19 -18.24 3.46 -4.43
CA SER A 19 -17.22 4.31 -5.02
C SER A 19 -16.12 3.46 -5.62
N SER A 20 -15.53 3.92 -6.70
CA SER A 20 -14.47 3.19 -7.38
C SER A 20 -13.18 3.17 -6.55
N PRO A 21 -12.28 2.23 -6.81
CA PRO A 21 -10.98 2.26 -6.16
C PRO A 21 -10.25 3.58 -6.41
N ASP A 22 -10.34 4.12 -7.63
CA ASP A 22 -9.68 5.40 -7.93
C ASP A 22 -10.20 6.53 -7.07
N SER A 23 -11.50 6.53 -6.79
CA SER A 23 -12.10 7.53 -5.93
C SER A 23 -11.53 7.46 -4.51
N TRP A 24 -11.41 6.25 -3.98
CA TRP A 24 -10.84 6.05 -2.65
C TRP A 24 -9.36 6.43 -2.61
N MET A 25 -8.61 6.08 -3.65
CA MET A 25 -7.19 6.42 -3.72
C MET A 25 -7.01 7.94 -3.83
N GLU A 26 -7.90 8.63 -4.52
CA GLU A 26 -7.84 10.07 -4.62
C GLU A 26 -8.05 10.72 -3.25
N LYS A 27 -9.00 10.20 -2.48
CA LYS A 27 -9.22 10.69 -1.12
C LYS A 27 -7.99 10.43 -0.23
N THR A 28 -7.37 9.28 -0.39
CA THR A 28 -6.17 8.93 0.37
C THR A 28 -5.04 9.89 0.06
N LYS A 29 -4.84 10.21 -1.23
CA LYS A 29 -3.79 11.15 -1.62
C LYS A 29 -4.03 12.53 -1.02
N ARG A 30 -5.28 12.95 -0.93
CA ARG A 30 -5.59 14.23 -0.32
C ARG A 30 -5.23 14.28 1.16
N LEU A 31 -5.36 13.16 1.86
CA LEU A 31 -4.94 13.10 3.25
C LEU A 31 -3.44 13.35 3.38
N ILE A 32 -2.65 12.75 2.49
CA ILE A 32 -1.19 12.93 2.50
C ILE A 32 -0.85 14.39 2.21
N LEU A 33 -1.50 14.98 1.20
CA LEU A 33 -1.27 16.38 0.87
C LEU A 33 -1.63 17.28 2.03
N GLY A 34 -2.69 16.95 2.77
CA GLY A 34 -3.11 17.73 3.93
C GLY A 34 -2.10 17.76 5.06
N LEU A 35 -1.21 16.75 5.11
CA LEU A 35 -0.12 16.73 6.09
C LEU A 35 1.12 17.47 5.58
N GLY A 36 1.04 18.09 4.42
CA GLY A 36 2.21 18.70 3.80
C GLY A 36 3.07 17.70 3.05
N GLY A 37 2.56 16.51 2.80
CA GLY A 37 3.30 15.49 2.08
C GLY A 37 3.19 15.65 0.58
N LYS A 38 3.94 14.81 -0.13
CA LYS A 38 3.98 14.81 -1.57
C LYS A 38 3.84 13.38 -2.04
N VAL A 39 2.90 13.13 -2.93
CA VAL A 39 2.73 11.80 -3.51
C VAL A 39 3.76 11.64 -4.62
N LEU A 40 4.54 10.57 -4.53
CA LEU A 40 5.60 10.30 -5.49
C LEU A 40 5.18 9.28 -6.54
N MET A 41 4.37 8.31 -6.16
CA MET A 41 4.01 7.26 -7.08
C MET A 41 2.74 6.57 -6.61
N GLU A 42 1.95 6.12 -7.55
CA GLU A 42 0.75 5.35 -7.28
C GLU A 42 0.65 4.28 -8.35
N GLY A 43 0.23 3.09 -7.96
CA GLY A 43 0.06 2.03 -8.95
C GLY A 43 -0.83 0.92 -8.45
N PHE A 44 -1.26 0.10 -9.39
CA PHE A 44 -1.96 -1.13 -9.11
C PHE A 44 -1.37 -2.19 -10.02
N GLY A 45 -1.05 -3.33 -9.48
CA GLY A 45 -0.45 -4.39 -10.26
C GLY A 45 -1.01 -5.75 -9.89
N SER A 46 -0.99 -6.64 -10.89
CA SER A 46 -1.41 -8.02 -10.71
C SER A 46 -0.32 -8.93 -11.22
N GLU A 47 -0.19 -10.07 -10.56
CA GLU A 47 0.76 -11.09 -10.97
C GLU A 47 -0.05 -12.25 -11.51
N PRO A 48 -0.07 -12.44 -12.84
CA PRO A 48 -0.96 -13.46 -13.42
C PRO A 48 -0.70 -14.87 -12.90
N ALA A 49 0.56 -15.22 -12.64
CA ALA A 49 0.89 -16.57 -12.21
C ALA A 49 0.28 -16.90 -10.85
N SER A 50 0.23 -15.96 -9.92
CA SER A 50 -0.30 -16.22 -8.59
C SER A 50 -1.70 -15.69 -8.38
N GLY A 51 -2.16 -14.81 -9.26
CA GLY A 51 -3.44 -14.12 -9.09
C GLY A 51 -3.40 -13.03 -8.04
N ARG A 52 -2.22 -12.74 -7.48
CA ARG A 52 -2.13 -11.68 -6.46
C ARG A 52 -2.14 -10.32 -7.11
N SER A 53 -2.79 -9.39 -6.45
CA SER A 53 -2.75 -8.00 -6.89
C SER A 53 -2.68 -7.10 -5.66
N ALA A 54 -2.23 -5.89 -5.87
CA ALA A 54 -2.05 -4.93 -4.78
C ALA A 54 -2.07 -3.51 -5.31
N PHE A 55 -2.43 -2.59 -4.41
CA PHE A 55 -2.25 -1.16 -4.65
C PHE A 55 -0.93 -0.72 -4.04
N MET A 56 -0.31 0.28 -4.63
CA MET A 56 0.93 0.84 -4.11
C MET A 56 0.82 2.35 -4.10
N LEU A 57 1.26 2.97 -3.02
CA LEU A 57 1.30 4.41 -2.91
C LEU A 57 2.59 4.78 -2.20
N ALA A 58 3.42 5.57 -2.88
CA ALA A 58 4.66 6.06 -2.30
C ALA A 58 4.57 7.57 -2.12
N PHE A 59 5.05 8.06 -1.01
CA PHE A 59 4.95 9.48 -0.71
C PHE A 59 6.09 9.92 0.21
N GLU A 60 6.25 11.22 0.30
CA GLU A 60 7.28 11.84 1.12
C GLU A 60 6.63 12.82 2.08
N ILE A 61 7.06 12.82 3.33
CA ILE A 61 6.66 13.81 4.32
C ILE A 61 7.91 14.27 5.03
N LYS A 62 8.23 15.55 4.91
CA LYS A 62 9.39 16.17 5.58
C LYS A 62 10.70 15.40 5.35
N GLY A 63 10.91 14.96 4.14
CA GLY A 63 12.14 14.28 3.77
C GLY A 63 12.16 12.79 3.99
N ASP A 64 11.21 12.25 4.73
CA ASP A 64 11.10 10.82 4.90
C ASP A 64 10.25 10.23 3.80
N HIS A 65 10.66 9.08 3.29
CA HIS A 65 9.92 8.38 2.23
C HIS A 65 9.17 7.20 2.81
N PHE A 66 7.96 7.02 2.34
CA PHE A 66 7.08 5.95 2.80
C PHE A 66 6.49 5.23 1.59
N LYS A 67 6.25 3.94 1.73
CA LYS A 67 5.62 3.16 0.68
C LYS A 67 4.60 2.23 1.30
N ILE A 68 3.36 2.35 0.85
CA ILE A 68 2.29 1.45 1.23
C ILE A 68 2.09 0.47 0.09
N VAL A 69 2.13 -0.82 0.38
CA VAL A 69 1.74 -1.85 -0.59
C VAL A 69 0.63 -2.63 0.08
N TRP A 70 -0.57 -2.56 -0.47
CA TRP A 70 -1.76 -3.13 0.17
C TRP A 70 -2.36 -4.21 -0.72
N PRO A 71 -2.41 -5.44 -0.25
CA PRO A 71 -2.91 -6.53 -1.08
C PRO A 71 -4.41 -6.47 -1.26
N VAL A 72 -4.86 -6.89 -2.43
CA VAL A 72 -6.28 -7.15 -2.66
C VAL A 72 -6.54 -8.55 -2.12
N LEU A 73 -7.48 -8.68 -1.21
CA LEU A 73 -7.74 -9.95 -0.57
C LEU A 73 -8.40 -10.93 -1.53
N PRO A 74 -8.16 -12.22 -1.37
CA PRO A 74 -8.86 -13.21 -2.18
C PRO A 74 -10.34 -13.23 -1.82
N SER A 75 -11.19 -13.60 -2.78
CA SER A 75 -12.63 -13.68 -2.58
C SER A 75 -13.09 -15.11 -2.80
N ARG A 76 -13.91 -15.64 -1.89
CA ARG A 76 -14.48 -16.97 -2.06
C ARG A 76 -15.35 -17.02 -3.29
N GLY A 77 -16.06 -15.93 -3.59
CA GLY A 77 -16.93 -15.83 -4.75
C GLY A 77 -16.24 -15.30 -5.99
N ARG A 78 -14.93 -15.14 -5.94
CA ARG A 78 -14.15 -14.60 -7.05
C ARG A 78 -14.63 -13.23 -7.48
N ASN A 79 -15.12 -12.43 -6.54
CA ASN A 79 -15.58 -11.08 -6.82
C ASN A 79 -14.42 -10.11 -6.67
N GLU A 80 -13.58 -10.06 -7.71
CA GLU A 80 -12.40 -9.25 -7.67
C GLU A 80 -12.71 -7.76 -7.65
N GLY A 81 -13.77 -7.36 -8.29
CA GLY A 81 -14.18 -5.95 -8.26
C GLY A 81 -14.48 -5.48 -6.85
N ALA A 82 -15.24 -6.27 -6.08
CA ALA A 82 -15.55 -5.92 -4.70
C ALA A 82 -14.28 -5.94 -3.84
N ALA A 83 -13.38 -6.88 -4.10
CA ALA A 83 -12.13 -6.96 -3.35
C ALA A 83 -11.24 -5.76 -3.59
N ARG A 84 -11.21 -5.23 -4.81
CA ARG A 84 -10.43 -4.04 -5.10
C ARG A 84 -11.00 -2.80 -4.41
N ILE A 85 -12.31 -2.66 -4.43
CA ILE A 85 -12.96 -1.55 -3.74
C ILE A 85 -12.67 -1.64 -2.24
N GLN A 86 -12.74 -2.85 -1.68
CA GLN A 86 -12.45 -3.06 -0.27
C GLN A 86 -11.01 -2.66 0.06
N ALA A 87 -10.05 -3.07 -0.77
CA ALA A 87 -8.65 -2.76 -0.52
C ALA A 87 -8.42 -1.25 -0.50
N ALA A 88 -8.97 -0.54 -1.48
CA ALA A 88 -8.81 0.91 -1.55
C ALA A 88 -9.51 1.60 -0.37
N THR A 89 -10.65 1.06 0.07
CA THR A 89 -11.37 1.58 1.24
C THR A 89 -10.54 1.40 2.50
N LEU A 90 -9.92 0.23 2.66
CA LEU A 90 -9.08 -0.05 3.82
C LEU A 90 -7.85 0.86 3.84
N ILE A 91 -7.22 1.07 2.69
CA ILE A 91 -6.09 1.98 2.60
C ILE A 91 -6.50 3.37 3.09
N TYR A 92 -7.65 3.84 2.64
CA TYR A 92 -8.12 5.17 3.03
C TYR A 92 -8.31 5.27 4.55
N HIS A 93 -9.00 4.31 5.15
CA HIS A 93 -9.27 4.37 6.58
C HIS A 93 -7.99 4.20 7.40
N ASP A 94 -7.09 3.34 6.98
CA ASP A 94 -5.81 3.17 7.65
C ASP A 94 -4.99 4.45 7.56
N THR A 95 -4.93 5.05 6.39
CA THR A 95 -4.17 6.28 6.17
C THR A 95 -4.78 7.44 6.97
N LYS A 96 -6.11 7.50 7.01
CA LYS A 96 -6.77 8.56 7.77
C LYS A 96 -6.42 8.49 9.25
N ALA A 97 -6.42 7.29 9.81
CA ALA A 97 -6.05 7.09 11.21
C ALA A 97 -4.59 7.45 11.44
N LYS A 98 -3.71 7.07 10.51
CA LYS A 98 -2.29 7.38 10.63
C LYS A 98 -2.00 8.86 10.48
N CYS A 99 -2.75 9.55 9.65
CA CYS A 99 -2.60 11.00 9.52
C CYS A 99 -2.94 11.70 10.84
N LEU A 100 -3.97 11.23 11.53
CA LEU A 100 -4.29 11.76 12.83
C LEU A 100 -3.16 11.51 13.82
N SER A 101 -2.62 10.31 13.82
CA SER A 101 -1.46 9.98 14.67
C SER A 101 -0.25 10.85 14.31
N ALA A 102 -0.07 11.16 13.03
CA ALA A 102 1.07 11.95 12.58
C ALA A 102 1.00 13.38 13.11
N VAL A 103 -0.19 13.93 13.26
CA VAL A 103 -0.34 15.27 13.82
C VAL A 103 0.18 15.29 15.27
N VAL A 104 -0.03 14.21 16.00
CA VAL A 104 0.34 14.14 17.42
C VAL A 104 1.76 13.63 17.60
N LEU A 105 2.15 12.61 16.87
CA LEU A 105 3.40 11.90 17.10
C LEU A 105 4.47 12.11 16.04
N GLY A 106 4.11 12.75 14.95
CA GLY A 106 5.00 12.90 13.80
C GLY A 106 4.80 11.80 12.77
N ALA A 107 5.17 12.10 11.54
CA ALA A 107 4.91 11.20 10.42
C ALA A 107 5.68 9.89 10.52
N ARG A 108 6.95 9.96 10.94
CA ARG A 108 7.76 8.73 11.01
C ARG A 108 7.18 7.73 12.00
N ALA A 109 6.73 8.21 13.15
CA ALA A 109 6.13 7.33 14.15
C ALA A 109 4.80 6.78 13.64
N ALA A 110 3.97 7.63 13.04
CA ALA A 110 2.64 7.23 12.59
C ALA A 110 2.69 6.24 11.43
N PHE A 111 3.61 6.46 10.49
CA PHE A 111 3.73 5.62 9.29
C PHE A 111 4.94 4.69 9.35
N PHE A 112 5.41 4.37 10.55
CA PHE A 112 6.67 3.67 10.72
C PHE A 112 6.77 2.38 9.92
N SER A 113 5.72 1.60 9.87
CA SER A 113 5.75 0.33 9.16
C SER A 113 5.99 0.51 7.66
N TYR A 114 5.64 1.67 7.12
CA TYR A 114 5.80 1.97 5.71
C TYR A 114 7.05 2.81 5.41
N TRP A 115 7.83 3.14 6.45
CA TRP A 115 9.01 3.98 6.31
C TRP A 115 10.07 3.24 5.50
N MET A 116 10.59 3.88 4.47
CA MET A 116 11.59 3.27 3.60
C MET A 116 12.96 3.37 4.23
N LEU A 117 13.58 2.22 4.40
CA LEU A 117 14.91 2.09 4.96
C LEU A 117 15.96 2.28 3.86
N PRO A 118 17.23 2.48 4.24
CA PRO A 118 18.26 2.72 3.22
C PRO A 118 18.42 1.62 2.18
N ASP A 119 18.04 0.37 2.52
CA ASP A 119 18.17 -0.73 1.57
C ASP A 119 16.96 -0.86 0.64
N GLY A 120 16.03 0.08 0.71
CA GLY A 120 14.85 0.10 -0.16
C GLY A 120 13.66 -0.68 0.36
N ARG A 121 13.81 -1.41 1.45
CA ARG A 121 12.67 -2.11 2.05
C ARG A 121 11.95 -1.15 3.00
N THR A 122 10.68 -1.40 3.22
CA THR A 122 9.99 -0.70 4.30
C THR A 122 10.26 -1.42 5.62
N ALA A 123 9.97 -0.74 6.73
CA ALA A 123 10.17 -1.34 8.04
C ALA A 123 9.36 -2.61 8.21
N VAL A 124 8.14 -2.67 7.65
CA VAL A 124 7.34 -3.87 7.76
C VAL A 124 7.93 -5.00 6.91
N GLU A 125 8.45 -4.70 5.73
CA GLU A 125 9.10 -5.72 4.91
C GLU A 125 10.32 -6.29 5.60
N ALA A 126 11.04 -5.46 6.32
CA ALA A 126 12.23 -5.89 7.03
C ALA A 126 11.92 -6.72 8.28
N SER A 127 10.82 -6.40 8.96
CA SER A 127 10.50 -7.04 10.23
C SER A 127 9.52 -8.20 10.10
N VAL A 128 8.73 -8.25 9.03
CA VAL A 128 7.74 -9.32 8.80
C VAL A 128 7.86 -9.79 7.36
N PRO A 129 8.92 -10.51 7.01
CA PRO A 129 9.14 -10.90 5.61
C PRO A 129 8.01 -11.72 5.02
N GLU A 130 7.25 -12.42 5.87
CA GLU A 130 6.15 -13.25 5.37
C GLU A 130 5.08 -12.44 4.68
N LEU A 131 4.95 -11.16 5.02
CA LEU A 131 3.94 -10.34 4.36
C LEU A 131 4.23 -10.14 2.89
N ALA A 132 5.50 -10.21 2.49
CA ALA A 132 5.85 -10.04 1.10
C ALA A 132 5.26 -11.13 0.22
N LYS A 133 4.92 -12.27 0.79
CA LYS A 133 4.33 -13.36 0.02
C LYS A 133 2.93 -13.03 -0.46
N GLY A 134 2.28 -12.05 0.14
CA GLY A 134 0.93 -11.67 -0.24
C GLY A 134 0.85 -10.57 -1.27
N ILE A 135 2.00 -10.02 -1.70
CA ILE A 135 2.00 -8.91 -2.63
C ILE A 135 2.72 -9.29 -3.92
N PRO A 136 2.36 -8.64 -5.04
CA PRO A 136 3.03 -8.91 -6.31
C PRO A 136 4.51 -8.56 -6.25
N ALA A 137 5.32 -9.37 -6.90
CA ALA A 137 6.77 -9.17 -6.92
C ALA A 137 7.16 -7.80 -7.47
N ILE A 138 6.33 -7.26 -8.37
CA ILE A 138 6.61 -5.94 -8.94
C ILE A 138 6.69 -4.84 -7.90
N PHE A 139 6.04 -5.02 -6.75
CA PHE A 139 6.06 -4.01 -5.70
C PHE A 139 7.04 -4.34 -4.58
N ALA A 140 7.74 -5.47 -4.68
CA ALA A 140 8.72 -5.81 -3.67
C ALA A 140 9.91 -4.86 -3.76
N ALA A 141 10.68 -4.78 -2.67
CA ALA A 141 11.87 -3.94 -2.66
C ALA A 141 12.83 -4.38 -3.75
N PRO A 142 13.54 -3.44 -4.37
CA PRO A 142 14.52 -3.82 -5.39
C PRO A 142 15.64 -4.63 -4.76
N GLN A 143 16.21 -5.51 -5.55
CA GLN A 143 17.33 -6.28 -5.09
C GLN A 143 18.52 -5.34 -4.91
N LEU A 144 19.27 -5.57 -3.87
CA LEU A 144 20.42 -4.76 -3.63
C LEU A 144 21.43 -4.96 -4.75
N GLY A 145 22.06 -3.91 -5.11
CA GLY A 145 23.10 -3.94 -6.12
C GLY A 145 22.62 -3.86 -7.54
N LYS A 146 21.35 -3.97 -7.77
CA LYS A 146 20.86 -3.86 -9.11
C LYS A 146 20.76 -2.45 -9.58
N GLY A 147 20.55 -1.53 -8.71
CA GLY A 147 20.46 -0.13 -9.09
C GLY A 147 19.33 0.21 -10.00
N GLU A 148 18.34 -0.64 -10.11
CA GLU A 148 17.30 -0.33 -10.90
C GLU A 148 16.51 0.72 -10.43
N VAL A 149 16.16 1.53 -11.27
CA VAL A 149 15.31 2.54 -10.97
C VAL A 149 13.99 2.18 -11.30
N ILE A 150 13.16 2.38 -10.49
CA ILE A 150 11.89 2.15 -10.80
C ILE A 150 11.50 3.19 -11.65
N ASP A 151 11.57 3.22 -12.51
CA ASP A 151 11.29 4.15 -13.19
C ASP A 151 10.93 5.24 -12.88
N GLY A 152 11.00 5.69 -12.84
CA GLY A 152 10.86 6.70 -12.56
C GLY A 152 11.48 7.38 -11.96
N GLU A 153 11.80 6.97 -11.81
CA GLU A 153 12.18 7.41 -11.25
C GLU A 153 12.50 7.92 -10.59
N VAL A 154 12.68 7.91 -10.60
CA VAL A 154 13.13 8.22 -10.02
C VAL A 154 13.22 9.07 -9.48
N VAL A 155 13.14 9.23 -9.31
CA VAL A 155 13.08 9.97 -8.77
C VAL A 155 14.01 10.48 -8.20
N GLU A 156 14.47 10.87 -8.25
CA GLU A 156 15.46 11.39 -7.75
C GLU A 156 15.31 12.39 -7.28
#